data_38e30117e0164b84b5df179bf3c2962e
#
_entry.id   38e30117e0164b84b5df179bf3c2962e
#
_cell.length_a   1.000
_cell.length_b   1.000
_cell.length_c   1.000
_cell.angle_alpha   90.00
_cell.angle_beta   90.00
_cell.angle_gamma   90.00
#
_symmetry.space_group_name_H-M   'P 1'
#
loop_
_entity.id
_entity.type
_entity.pdbx_description
1 polymer ?
#
loop_
_entity_poly.entity_id
_entity_poly.type
_entity_poly.pdbx_seq_one_letter_code
_entity_poly.pdbx_strand_id
1 'polypeptide(L)'
;DFLGIKNLAILADSVARVKETRGIVVDIENVPIDDSKTYEMLARGETEGVFQLNGSGMTRWLKELKPTSIHDINAMVALYRPGPMETIPNYIERKHNPKLIHYLDPRMKEYLDFSYGILVYQDDVLLTAIKLGGYSWLEADALRKAM
;
A
#
# COMPACT_ATOMS: atom_id res chain seq x y z
N ASP A 1 -10.65 15.87 -11.46
CA ASP A 1 -9.41 16.57 -11.11
C ASP A 1 -8.25 15.99 -11.91
N PHE A 2 -7.36 16.88 -12.40
CA PHE A 2 -6.08 16.47 -12.98
C PHE A 2 -5.00 16.73 -11.94
N LEU A 3 -4.36 15.67 -11.49
CA LEU A 3 -3.28 15.75 -10.50
C LEU A 3 -2.00 15.23 -11.14
N GLY A 4 -0.93 16.02 -11.04
CA GLY A 4 0.39 15.63 -11.50
C GLY A 4 1.39 15.60 -10.36
N ILE A 5 2.31 14.65 -10.39
CA ILE A 5 3.44 14.58 -9.46
C ILE A 5 4.76 14.63 -10.22
N LYS A 6 5.73 15.37 -9.69
CA LYS A 6 7.04 15.56 -10.31
C LYS A 6 7.77 14.23 -10.58
N ASN A 7 7.58 13.24 -9.72
CA ASN A 7 8.24 11.94 -9.86
C ASN A 7 7.81 11.17 -11.12
N LEU A 8 6.59 11.36 -11.62
CA LEU A 8 6.17 10.75 -12.90
C LEU A 8 6.95 11.36 -14.07
N ALA A 9 7.23 12.67 -14.05
CA ALA A 9 8.06 13.29 -15.07
C ALA A 9 9.50 12.80 -15.01
N ILE A 10 10.07 12.60 -13.81
CA ILE A 10 11.41 12.04 -13.60
C ILE A 10 11.46 10.60 -14.13
N LEU A 11 10.42 9.80 -13.89
CA LEU A 11 10.33 8.44 -14.39
C LEU A 11 10.29 8.41 -15.91
N ALA A 12 9.49 9.25 -16.55
CA ALA A 12 9.41 9.36 -18.01
C ALA A 12 10.75 9.77 -18.63
N ASP A 13 11.44 10.77 -18.04
CA ASP A 13 12.78 11.18 -18.49
C ASP A 13 13.80 10.04 -18.33
N SER A 14 13.75 9.30 -17.22
CA SER A 14 14.62 8.15 -16.99
C SER A 14 14.45 7.06 -18.04
N VAL A 15 13.20 6.71 -18.37
CA VAL A 15 12.87 5.75 -19.43
C VAL A 15 13.42 6.21 -20.80
N ALA A 16 13.21 7.50 -21.13
CA ALA A 16 13.75 8.08 -22.37
C ALA A 16 15.28 7.98 -22.44
N ARG A 17 15.98 8.33 -21.36
CA ARG A 17 17.44 8.24 -21.26
C ARG A 17 17.98 6.81 -21.37
N VAL A 18 17.29 5.84 -20.77
CA VAL A 18 17.65 4.42 -20.91
C VAL A 18 17.52 3.98 -22.36
N LYS A 19 16.47 4.40 -23.06
CA LYS A 19 16.30 4.12 -24.50
C LYS A 19 17.41 4.75 -25.33
N GLU A 20 17.76 6.01 -25.10
CA GLU A 20 18.81 6.73 -25.83
C GLU A 20 20.19 6.13 -25.60
N THR A 21 20.53 5.81 -24.35
CA THR A 21 21.91 5.42 -23.98
C THR A 21 22.18 3.92 -24.06
N ARG A 22 21.12 3.10 -23.94
CA ARG A 22 21.25 1.64 -23.89
C ARG A 22 20.48 0.92 -25.01
N GLY A 23 19.63 1.61 -25.75
CA GLY A 23 18.75 1.01 -26.75
C GLY A 23 17.64 0.13 -26.16
N ILE A 24 17.45 0.17 -24.84
CA ILE A 24 16.46 -0.65 -24.13
C ILE A 24 15.15 0.14 -24.01
N VAL A 25 14.07 -0.45 -24.48
CA VAL A 25 12.73 0.09 -24.26
C VAL A 25 12.14 -0.49 -22.97
N VAL A 26 11.88 0.37 -21.98
CA VAL A 26 11.26 -0.01 -20.73
C VAL A 26 9.78 0.31 -20.83
N ASP A 27 8.94 -0.71 -20.76
CA ASP A 27 7.47 -0.56 -20.70
C ASP A 27 7.04 -0.52 -19.23
N ILE A 28 6.82 0.70 -18.70
CA ILE A 28 6.45 0.90 -17.30
C ILE A 28 4.97 0.59 -17.02
N GLU A 29 4.14 0.48 -18.05
CA GLU A 29 2.71 0.15 -17.87
C GLU A 29 2.47 -1.35 -17.70
N ASN A 30 3.42 -2.17 -18.17
CA ASN A 30 3.36 -3.62 -18.12
C ASN A 30 4.45 -4.24 -17.24
N VAL A 31 4.93 -3.51 -16.23
CA VAL A 31 5.91 -4.05 -15.25
C VAL A 31 5.25 -5.15 -14.43
N PRO A 32 5.89 -6.34 -14.26
CA PRO A 32 5.39 -7.39 -13.38
C PRO A 32 5.25 -6.87 -11.94
N ILE A 33 4.07 -7.01 -11.35
CA ILE A 33 3.80 -6.59 -9.96
C ILE A 33 4.11 -7.70 -8.94
N ASP A 34 4.57 -8.86 -9.41
CA ASP A 34 4.87 -10.07 -8.64
C ASP A 34 6.36 -10.44 -8.65
N ASP A 35 7.24 -9.50 -9.04
CA ASP A 35 8.68 -9.73 -9.04
C ASP A 35 9.24 -9.93 -7.63
N SER A 36 9.54 -11.19 -7.29
CA SER A 36 10.07 -11.58 -5.97
C SER A 36 11.39 -10.88 -5.62
N LYS A 37 12.26 -10.63 -6.61
CA LYS A 37 13.55 -9.96 -6.38
C LYS A 37 13.38 -8.53 -5.88
N THR A 38 12.37 -7.82 -6.38
CA THR A 38 12.01 -6.49 -5.91
C THR A 38 11.56 -6.54 -4.44
N TYR A 39 10.70 -7.48 -4.07
CA TYR A 39 10.26 -7.61 -2.68
C TYR A 39 11.38 -8.04 -1.74
N GLU A 40 12.26 -8.93 -2.17
CA GLU A 40 13.46 -9.30 -1.41
C GLU A 40 14.40 -8.12 -1.19
N MET A 41 14.62 -7.28 -2.20
CA MET A 41 15.39 -6.04 -2.10
C MET A 41 14.77 -5.11 -1.05
N LEU A 42 13.46 -4.89 -1.09
CA LEU A 42 12.75 -4.08 -0.11
C LEU A 42 12.81 -4.68 1.30
N ALA A 43 12.71 -6.00 1.43
CA ALA A 43 12.83 -6.71 2.71
C ALA A 43 14.23 -6.60 3.33
N ARG A 44 15.29 -6.47 2.52
CA ARG A 44 16.64 -6.16 3.00
C ARG A 44 16.82 -4.69 3.37
N GLY A 45 15.84 -3.82 3.02
CA GLY A 45 15.90 -2.39 3.24
C GLY A 45 16.81 -1.65 2.26
N GLU A 46 17.01 -2.19 1.09
CA GLU A 46 17.73 -1.56 -0.02
C GLU A 46 16.78 -0.61 -0.75
N THR A 47 16.40 0.47 -0.07
CA THR A 47 15.33 1.39 -0.51
C THR A 47 15.86 2.73 -1.02
N GLU A 48 17.17 2.88 -1.14
CA GLU A 48 17.80 4.12 -1.63
C GLU A 48 17.26 4.48 -3.02
N GLY A 49 16.79 5.73 -3.17
CA GLY A 49 16.20 6.21 -4.42
C GLY A 49 14.79 5.66 -4.75
N VAL A 50 14.24 4.78 -3.95
CA VAL A 50 12.87 4.27 -4.18
C VAL A 50 11.85 5.28 -3.65
N PHE A 51 11.01 5.77 -4.55
CA PHE A 51 10.00 6.80 -4.21
C PHE A 51 9.13 6.37 -3.02
N GLN A 52 8.95 7.27 -2.06
CA GLN A 52 8.19 7.10 -0.80
C GLN A 52 8.73 6.02 0.15
N LEU A 53 9.62 5.13 -0.29
CA LEU A 53 10.11 4.03 0.54
C LEU A 53 11.52 4.28 1.12
N ASN A 54 12.22 5.33 0.67
CA ASN A 54 13.61 5.62 1.00
C ASN A 54 13.84 6.32 2.36
N GLY A 55 12.77 6.63 3.11
CA GLY A 55 12.90 7.21 4.45
C GLY A 55 13.35 6.14 5.48
N SER A 56 14.23 6.49 6.42
CA SER A 56 14.77 5.56 7.43
C SER A 56 13.70 4.81 8.23
N GLY A 57 12.62 5.51 8.59
CA GLY A 57 11.50 4.90 9.30
C GLY A 57 10.73 3.89 8.44
N MET A 58 10.44 4.25 7.18
CA MET A 58 9.79 3.33 6.23
C MET A 58 10.67 2.11 5.95
N THR A 59 11.97 2.34 5.73
CA THR A 59 12.95 1.25 5.50
C THR A 59 12.99 0.27 6.66
N ARG A 60 12.93 0.76 7.90
CA ARG A 60 12.84 -0.09 9.08
C ARG A 60 11.60 -0.97 9.05
N TRP A 61 10.43 -0.39 8.77
CA TRP A 61 9.18 -1.15 8.70
C TRP A 61 9.16 -2.17 7.57
N LEU A 62 9.75 -1.85 6.42
CA LEU A 62 9.86 -2.81 5.30
C LEU A 62 10.71 -4.03 5.66
N LYS A 63 11.78 -3.86 6.45
CA LYS A 63 12.58 -4.98 6.96
C LYS A 63 11.79 -5.90 7.89
N GLU A 64 10.93 -5.34 8.73
CA GLU A 64 10.07 -6.09 9.65
C GLU A 64 8.90 -6.75 8.89
N LEU A 65 8.30 -6.03 7.95
CA LEU A 65 7.18 -6.49 7.13
C LEU A 65 7.56 -7.64 6.22
N LYS A 66 8.76 -7.61 5.61
CA LYS A 66 9.20 -8.54 4.55
C LYS A 66 8.13 -8.66 3.47
N PRO A 67 7.90 -7.61 2.68
CA PRO A 67 6.83 -7.57 1.71
C PRO A 67 6.95 -8.71 0.71
N THR A 68 5.83 -9.24 0.27
CA THR A 68 5.73 -10.34 -0.69
C THR A 68 4.75 -10.02 -1.83
N SER A 69 4.08 -8.88 -1.75
CA SER A 69 3.09 -8.45 -2.74
C SER A 69 2.99 -6.93 -2.80
N ILE A 70 2.40 -6.43 -3.88
CA ILE A 70 2.11 -5.01 -4.03
C ILE A 70 1.12 -4.52 -2.95
N HIS A 71 0.24 -5.40 -2.45
CA HIS A 71 -0.70 -5.05 -1.38
C HIS A 71 0.01 -4.68 -0.09
N ASP A 72 1.11 -5.36 0.24
CA ASP A 72 1.93 -5.01 1.40
C ASP A 72 2.53 -3.61 1.28
N ILE A 73 3.02 -3.26 0.08
CA ILE A 73 3.57 -1.93 -0.19
C ILE A 73 2.49 -0.86 -0.09
N ASN A 74 1.33 -1.10 -0.71
CA ASN A 74 0.20 -0.19 -0.66
C ASN A 74 -0.26 0.06 0.78
N ALA A 75 -0.38 -1.00 1.59
CA ALA A 75 -0.75 -0.88 2.99
C ALA A 75 0.29 -0.08 3.79
N MET A 76 1.59 -0.32 3.56
CA MET A 76 2.64 0.46 4.22
C MET A 76 2.59 1.94 3.87
N VAL A 77 2.43 2.29 2.59
CA VAL A 77 2.28 3.69 2.17
C VAL A 77 1.03 4.33 2.77
N ALA A 78 -0.06 3.58 2.92
CA ALA A 78 -1.29 4.08 3.53
C ALA A 78 -1.16 4.27 5.05
N LEU A 79 -0.48 3.36 5.74
CA LEU A 79 -0.34 3.37 7.20
C LEU A 79 0.79 4.28 7.71
N TYR A 80 1.84 4.52 6.89
CA TYR A 80 3.00 5.30 7.33
C TYR A 80 2.71 6.80 7.32
N ARG A 81 1.85 7.22 8.23
CA ARG A 81 1.50 8.63 8.50
C ARG A 81 1.07 8.78 9.96
N PRO A 82 1.15 10.00 10.53
CA PRO A 82 0.69 10.25 11.90
C PRO A 82 -0.74 9.74 12.12
N GLY A 83 -0.95 9.03 13.22
CA GLY A 83 -2.19 8.32 13.55
C GLY A 83 -2.15 6.87 13.11
N PRO A 84 -2.37 6.53 11.83
CA PRO A 84 -2.41 5.15 11.35
C PRO A 84 -1.13 4.34 11.59
N MET A 85 0.01 5.00 11.73
CA MET A 85 1.32 4.36 11.95
C MET A 85 1.34 3.43 13.18
N GLU A 86 0.54 3.70 14.19
CA GLU A 86 0.41 2.85 15.38
C GLU A 86 -0.17 1.46 15.06
N THR A 87 -0.82 1.32 13.90
CA THR A 87 -1.41 0.06 13.44
C THR A 87 -0.40 -0.84 12.71
N ILE A 88 0.75 -0.30 12.28
CA ILE A 88 1.75 -1.05 11.51
C ILE A 88 2.22 -2.33 12.22
N PRO A 89 2.55 -2.32 13.52
CA PRO A 89 2.98 -3.55 14.21
C PRO A 89 1.92 -4.66 14.13
N ASN A 90 0.65 -4.31 14.32
CA ASN A 90 -0.46 -5.26 14.24
C ASN A 90 -0.64 -5.81 12.81
N TYR A 91 -0.48 -4.97 11.78
CA TYR A 91 -0.49 -5.40 10.38
C TYR A 91 0.61 -6.42 10.11
N ILE A 92 1.84 -6.15 10.54
CA ILE A 92 3.00 -7.02 10.37
C ILE A 92 2.79 -8.35 11.11
N GLU A 93 2.32 -8.30 12.35
CA GLU A 93 2.06 -9.48 13.17
C GLU A 93 1.02 -10.40 12.50
N ARG A 94 -0.10 -9.84 12.03
CA ARG A 94 -1.15 -10.61 11.35
C ARG A 94 -0.69 -11.18 10.00
N LYS A 95 0.14 -10.45 9.26
CA LYS A 95 0.77 -10.96 8.04
C LYS A 95 1.61 -12.20 8.31
N HIS A 96 2.44 -12.17 9.34
CA HIS A 96 3.34 -13.29 9.67
C HIS A 96 2.65 -14.42 10.43
N ASN A 97 1.54 -14.15 11.09
CA ASN A 97 0.75 -15.14 11.81
C ASN A 97 -0.75 -15.04 11.46
N PRO A 98 -1.18 -15.74 10.39
CA PRO A 98 -2.59 -15.70 9.94
C PRO A 98 -3.61 -16.13 11.01
N LYS A 99 -3.19 -16.82 12.08
CA LYS A 99 -4.08 -17.19 13.20
C LYS A 99 -4.57 -15.99 14.00
N LEU A 100 -3.87 -14.86 13.89
CA LEU A 100 -4.25 -13.61 14.55
C LEU A 100 -5.23 -12.77 13.72
N ILE A 101 -5.50 -13.16 12.48
CA ILE A 101 -6.48 -12.48 11.65
C ILE A 101 -7.87 -12.73 12.22
N HIS A 102 -8.54 -11.67 12.58
CA HIS A 102 -9.93 -11.70 13.04
C HIS A 102 -10.70 -10.52 12.47
N TYR A 103 -11.98 -10.71 12.32
CA TYR A 103 -12.93 -9.69 11.83
C TYR A 103 -13.96 -9.45 12.93
N LEU A 104 -14.34 -8.18 13.16
CA LEU A 104 -15.40 -7.84 14.10
C LEU A 104 -16.75 -8.41 13.67
N ASP A 105 -16.96 -8.50 12.35
CA ASP A 105 -18.13 -9.15 11.75
C ASP A 105 -17.65 -9.98 10.56
N PRO A 106 -18.17 -11.20 10.33
CA PRO A 106 -17.75 -12.06 9.21
C PRO A 106 -17.87 -11.42 7.82
N ARG A 107 -18.80 -10.48 7.64
CA ARG A 107 -18.99 -9.73 6.39
C ARG A 107 -17.78 -8.85 6.04
N MET A 108 -16.99 -8.45 7.04
CA MET A 108 -15.79 -7.64 6.82
C MET A 108 -14.69 -8.39 6.08
N LYS A 109 -14.70 -9.72 6.12
CA LYS A 109 -13.71 -10.54 5.39
C LYS A 109 -13.72 -10.24 3.89
N GLU A 110 -14.88 -9.97 3.31
CA GLU A 110 -15.04 -9.71 1.87
C GLU A 110 -14.15 -8.56 1.36
N TYR A 111 -13.90 -7.55 2.21
CA TYR A 111 -13.16 -6.34 1.80
C TYR A 111 -11.92 -6.04 2.64
N LEU A 112 -11.68 -6.76 3.75
CA LEU A 112 -10.48 -6.60 4.58
C LEU A 112 -9.52 -7.80 4.52
N ASP A 113 -9.76 -8.78 3.66
CA ASP A 113 -8.90 -9.96 3.59
C ASP A 113 -7.47 -9.59 3.16
N PHE A 114 -7.33 -8.66 2.20
CA PHE A 114 -6.03 -8.16 1.72
C PHE A 114 -5.27 -7.32 2.75
N SER A 115 -5.93 -6.82 3.77
CA SER A 115 -5.35 -6.04 4.86
C SER A 115 -5.34 -6.79 6.20
N TYR A 116 -5.49 -8.12 6.15
CA TYR A 116 -5.46 -8.99 7.33
C TYR A 116 -6.48 -8.60 8.40
N GLY A 117 -7.66 -8.12 7.98
CA GLY A 117 -8.74 -7.69 8.86
C GLY A 117 -8.53 -6.31 9.50
N ILE A 118 -7.66 -5.48 8.94
CA ILE A 118 -7.38 -4.13 9.43
C ILE A 118 -7.96 -3.10 8.46
N LEU A 119 -8.60 -2.06 8.98
CA LEU A 119 -9.01 -0.89 8.21
C LEU A 119 -7.77 -0.08 7.83
N VAL A 120 -7.40 -0.09 6.56
CA VAL A 120 -6.20 0.57 6.03
C VAL A 120 -6.56 1.74 5.11
N TYR A 121 -7.58 1.57 4.28
CA TYR A 121 -7.94 2.51 3.22
C TYR A 121 -9.23 3.26 3.53
N GLN A 122 -9.42 4.40 2.86
CA GLN A 122 -10.67 5.15 2.96
C GLN A 122 -11.88 4.31 2.52
N ASP A 123 -11.70 3.50 1.50
CA ASP A 123 -12.74 2.61 0.98
C ASP A 123 -13.16 1.55 2.01
N ASP A 124 -12.25 1.10 2.87
CA ASP A 124 -12.58 0.17 3.95
C ASP A 124 -13.58 0.78 4.94
N VAL A 125 -13.43 2.08 5.23
CA VAL A 125 -14.36 2.82 6.10
C VAL A 125 -15.71 2.95 5.43
N LEU A 126 -15.74 3.33 4.14
CA LEU A 126 -16.97 3.44 3.36
C LEU A 126 -17.72 2.09 3.31
N LEU A 127 -17.00 1.02 2.96
CA LEU A 127 -17.60 -0.31 2.87
C LEU A 127 -18.09 -0.81 4.23
N THR A 128 -17.39 -0.50 5.30
CA THR A 128 -17.83 -0.82 6.67
C THR A 128 -19.14 -0.10 6.99
N ALA A 129 -19.24 1.21 6.73
CA ALA A 129 -20.46 1.97 6.96
C ALA A 129 -21.65 1.43 6.14
N ILE A 130 -21.41 1.07 4.89
CA ILE A 130 -22.44 0.54 3.99
C ILE A 130 -22.85 -0.88 4.39
N LYS A 131 -21.89 -1.79 4.53
CA LYS A 131 -22.14 -3.22 4.73
C LYS A 131 -22.62 -3.57 6.13
N LEU A 132 -22.14 -2.86 7.15
CA LEU A 132 -22.55 -3.09 8.54
C LEU A 132 -23.59 -2.08 9.02
N GLY A 133 -23.41 -0.80 8.69
CA GLY A 133 -24.27 0.28 9.14
C GLY A 133 -25.52 0.49 8.28
N GLY A 134 -25.57 -0.10 7.10
CA GLY A 134 -26.68 0.09 6.15
C GLY A 134 -26.73 1.47 5.52
N TYR A 135 -25.62 2.21 5.52
CA TYR A 135 -25.54 3.55 4.95
C TYR A 135 -25.58 3.48 3.42
N SER A 136 -26.14 4.49 2.79
CA SER A 136 -25.94 4.76 1.37
C SER A 136 -24.50 5.26 1.12
N TRP A 137 -24.05 5.25 -0.13
CA TRP A 137 -22.74 5.79 -0.49
C TRP A 137 -22.55 7.25 -0.08
N LEU A 138 -23.58 8.06 -0.21
CA LEU A 138 -23.54 9.47 0.16
C LEU A 138 -23.37 9.68 1.67
N GLU A 139 -24.09 8.90 2.47
CA GLU A 139 -24.00 8.95 3.94
C GLU A 139 -22.65 8.42 4.43
N ALA A 140 -22.14 7.35 3.82
CA ALA A 140 -20.83 6.81 4.13
C ALA A 140 -19.71 7.81 3.83
N ASP A 141 -19.79 8.53 2.70
CA ASP A 141 -18.83 9.59 2.37
C ASP A 141 -18.93 10.78 3.32
N ALA A 142 -20.13 11.15 3.75
CA ALA A 142 -20.33 12.18 4.77
C ALA A 142 -19.71 11.77 6.12
N LEU A 143 -19.88 10.51 6.54
CA LEU A 143 -19.25 9.94 7.73
C LEU A 143 -17.72 10.00 7.63
N ARG A 144 -17.15 9.53 6.51
CA ARG A 144 -15.71 9.58 6.27
C ARG A 144 -15.12 10.98 6.35
N LYS A 145 -15.85 11.99 5.85
CA LYS A 145 -15.42 13.39 5.92
C LYS A 145 -15.51 13.99 7.32
N ALA A 146 -16.33 13.42 8.19
CA ALA A 146 -16.49 13.87 9.57
C ALA A 146 -15.45 13.26 10.53
N MET A 147 -14.75 12.22 10.12
CA MET A 147 -13.64 11.57 10.85
C MET A 147 -12.33 12.31 10.65
#